data_4d421ae74be45cc1c89b3d3241579b03
#
_entry.id   4d421ae74be45cc1c89b3d3241579b03
#
_cell.length_a   1.000
_cell.length_b   1.000
_cell.length_c   1.000
_cell.angle_alpha   90.00
_cell.angle_beta   90.00
_cell.angle_gamma   90.00
#
_symmetry.space_group_name_H-M   'P 1'
#
loop_
_entity.id
_entity.type
_entity.pdbx_description
1 polymer ?
#
loop_
_entity_poly.entity_id
_entity_poly.type
_entity_poly.pdbx_seq_one_letter_code
_entity_poly.pdbx_strand_id
1 'polypeptide(L)'
;MATEFPVDGVQLTLLLVVEDVDRSRRFYTDVLGAELYREYGGTSAVLSFQGSWLLLVTGGDPTPDKPTVRFAPPGDPDRVDHQLTMRVPDCRAAYETLRSRGARFLTPPVDRGGEIRAFFRDPDGHLLEISELT
;
A
#
# COMPACT_ATOMS: atom_id res chain seq x y z
N MET A 1 33.29 15.13 -7.32
CA MET A 1 32.23 14.74 -6.46
C MET A 1 30.92 14.60 -7.21
N ALA A 2 30.19 13.59 -6.87
CA ALA A 2 28.93 13.33 -7.53
C ALA A 2 27.86 14.25 -6.97
N THR A 3 27.16 14.92 -7.83
CA THR A 3 26.07 15.80 -7.45
C THR A 3 24.78 15.43 -8.15
N GLU A 4 24.81 14.38 -8.97
CA GLU A 4 23.63 13.97 -9.70
C GLU A 4 22.72 13.08 -8.85
N PHE A 5 21.42 13.37 -8.91
CA PHE A 5 20.37 12.53 -8.39
C PHE A 5 19.10 12.87 -9.18
N PRO A 6 18.33 11.88 -9.67
CA PRO A 6 18.55 10.44 -9.49
C PRO A 6 19.68 9.90 -10.40
N VAL A 7 20.15 8.71 -10.03
CA VAL A 7 21.10 7.95 -10.85
C VAL A 7 20.45 6.62 -11.20
N ASP A 8 21.02 5.93 -12.18
CA ASP A 8 20.55 4.61 -12.56
C ASP A 8 20.56 3.67 -11.34
N GLY A 9 19.52 2.88 -11.22
CA GLY A 9 19.40 1.93 -10.11
C GLY A 9 18.61 2.43 -8.91
N VAL A 10 18.22 3.70 -8.89
CA VAL A 10 17.31 4.21 -7.86
C VAL A 10 15.95 3.56 -8.04
N GLN A 11 15.39 3.01 -6.96
CA GLN A 11 14.07 2.39 -6.97
C GLN A 11 13.22 2.98 -5.85
N LEU A 12 11.93 3.07 -6.11
CA LEU A 12 10.97 3.49 -5.10
C LEU A 12 10.41 2.27 -4.39
N THR A 13 10.31 2.37 -3.07
CA THR A 13 9.66 1.36 -2.25
C THR A 13 8.61 2.07 -1.41
N LEU A 14 7.39 1.56 -1.42
CA LEU A 14 6.36 2.01 -0.51
C LEU A 14 6.50 1.20 0.78
N LEU A 15 6.77 1.88 1.88
CA LEU A 15 6.84 1.27 3.20
C LEU A 15 5.52 1.49 3.92
N LEU A 16 4.93 0.42 4.42
CA LEU A 16 3.71 0.47 5.22
C LEU A 16 4.02 -0.10 6.60
N VAL A 17 3.70 0.67 7.61
CA VAL A 17 3.82 0.19 8.99
C VAL A 17 2.55 -0.58 9.33
N VAL A 18 2.73 -1.80 9.79
CA VAL A 18 1.62 -2.73 10.04
C VAL A 18 1.76 -3.30 11.45
N GLU A 19 0.64 -3.71 12.01
CA GLU A 19 0.66 -4.34 13.33
C GLU A 19 1.12 -5.80 13.25
N ASP A 20 0.68 -6.51 12.23
CA ASP A 20 0.93 -7.93 12.04
C ASP A 20 1.37 -8.16 10.60
N VAL A 21 2.67 -8.42 10.41
CA VAL A 21 3.26 -8.59 9.08
C VAL A 21 2.61 -9.76 8.34
N ASP A 22 2.34 -10.86 9.02
CA ASP A 22 1.77 -12.04 8.38
C ASP A 22 0.34 -11.76 7.88
N ARG A 23 -0.47 -11.09 8.69
CA ARG A 23 -1.83 -10.69 8.29
C ARG A 23 -1.80 -9.77 7.08
N SER A 24 -0.93 -8.77 7.11
CA SER A 24 -0.83 -7.80 6.00
C SER A 24 -0.27 -8.46 4.75
N ARG A 25 0.73 -9.33 4.89
CA ARG A 25 1.26 -10.07 3.74
C ARG A 25 0.14 -10.86 3.06
N ARG A 26 -0.70 -11.57 3.83
CA ARG A 26 -1.82 -12.31 3.24
C ARG A 26 -2.78 -11.39 2.50
N PHE A 27 -3.07 -10.22 3.06
CA PHE A 27 -3.94 -9.27 2.36
C PHE A 27 -3.33 -8.86 1.02
N TYR A 28 -2.07 -8.44 1.01
CA TYR A 28 -1.47 -7.93 -0.21
C TYR A 28 -1.24 -9.03 -1.25
N THR A 29 -0.97 -10.26 -0.83
CA THR A 29 -0.84 -11.37 -1.78
C THR A 29 -2.19 -11.90 -2.24
N ASP A 30 -3.14 -12.10 -1.35
CA ASP A 30 -4.40 -12.79 -1.67
C ASP A 30 -5.43 -11.84 -2.28
N VAL A 31 -5.46 -10.58 -1.85
CA VAL A 31 -6.42 -9.61 -2.36
C VAL A 31 -5.86 -8.86 -3.56
N LEU A 32 -4.65 -8.29 -3.44
CA LEU A 32 -4.08 -7.48 -4.52
C LEU A 32 -3.28 -8.28 -5.54
N GLY A 33 -2.85 -9.49 -5.20
CA GLY A 33 -2.04 -10.28 -6.10
C GLY A 33 -0.57 -9.92 -6.09
N ALA A 34 -0.09 -9.25 -5.03
CA ALA A 34 1.34 -9.02 -4.87
C ALA A 34 2.07 -10.34 -4.63
N GLU A 35 3.35 -10.37 -4.96
CA GLU A 35 4.18 -11.56 -4.77
C GLU A 35 5.16 -11.34 -3.63
N LEU A 36 5.23 -12.31 -2.73
CA LEU A 36 6.22 -12.28 -1.66
C LEU A 36 7.60 -12.50 -2.24
N TYR A 37 8.50 -11.55 -1.99
CA TYR A 37 9.89 -11.69 -2.39
C TYR A 37 10.75 -12.23 -1.26
N ARG A 38 10.60 -11.68 -0.04
CA ARG A 38 11.40 -12.12 1.12
C ARG A 38 10.75 -11.70 2.43
N GLU A 39 10.90 -12.55 3.44
CA GLU A 39 10.50 -12.23 4.81
C GLU A 39 11.70 -12.20 5.73
N TYR A 40 11.60 -11.39 6.78
CA TYR A 40 12.67 -11.23 7.77
C TYR A 40 12.08 -11.43 9.16
N GLY A 41 11.98 -12.69 9.58
CA GLY A 41 11.68 -13.05 10.96
C GLY A 41 10.38 -12.54 11.54
N GLY A 42 9.36 -12.26 10.74
CA GLY A 42 8.08 -11.79 11.23
C GLY A 42 8.01 -10.28 11.52
N THR A 43 9.11 -9.56 11.33
CA THR A 43 9.15 -8.11 11.57
C THR A 43 9.08 -7.32 10.27
N SER A 44 9.36 -7.93 9.14
CA SER A 44 9.21 -7.27 7.85
C SER A 44 9.03 -8.28 6.73
N ALA A 45 8.42 -7.82 5.64
CA ALA A 45 8.24 -8.60 4.43
C ALA A 45 8.37 -7.67 3.22
N VAL A 46 9.07 -8.13 2.20
CA VAL A 46 9.24 -7.41 0.94
C VAL A 46 8.39 -8.11 -0.10
N LEU A 47 7.51 -7.35 -0.74
CA LEU A 47 6.63 -7.85 -1.79
C LEU A 47 6.87 -7.06 -3.07
N SER A 48 6.68 -7.72 -4.20
CA SER A 48 6.66 -7.03 -5.49
C SER A 48 5.23 -6.94 -6.00
N PHE A 49 4.90 -5.81 -6.60
CA PHE A 49 3.58 -5.58 -7.15
C PHE A 49 3.70 -4.66 -8.35
N GLN A 50 3.40 -5.18 -9.53
CA GLN A 50 3.37 -4.40 -10.78
C GLN A 50 4.62 -3.54 -10.97
N GLY A 51 5.80 -4.15 -10.81
CA GLY A 51 7.07 -3.46 -11.00
C GLY A 51 7.48 -2.55 -9.85
N SER A 52 6.71 -2.48 -8.79
CA SER A 52 7.01 -1.68 -7.60
C SER A 52 7.26 -2.60 -6.40
N TRP A 53 7.90 -2.03 -5.38
CA TRP A 53 8.17 -2.75 -4.14
C TRP A 53 7.25 -2.27 -3.03
N LEU A 54 6.74 -3.22 -2.26
CA LEU A 54 6.02 -2.95 -1.03
C LEU A 54 6.83 -3.54 0.12
N LEU A 55 7.09 -2.72 1.14
CA LEU A 55 7.81 -3.18 2.32
C LEU A 55 6.88 -3.04 3.52
N LEU A 56 6.53 -4.17 4.11
CA LEU A 56 5.68 -4.21 5.30
C LEU A 56 6.59 -4.35 6.51
N VAL A 57 6.46 -3.46 7.48
CA VAL A 57 7.29 -3.50 8.69
C VAL A 57 6.42 -3.29 9.92
N THR A 58 6.79 -3.94 11.03
CA THR A 58 6.16 -3.62 12.31
C THR A 58 6.64 -2.26 12.80
N GLY A 59 5.83 -1.63 13.63
CA GLY A 59 6.18 -0.35 14.20
C GLY A 59 7.37 -0.43 15.15
N GLY A 60 7.85 0.72 15.56
CA GLY A 60 8.98 0.76 16.47
C GLY A 60 9.31 2.16 16.94
N ASP A 61 10.11 2.21 18.00
CA ASP A 61 10.59 3.44 18.60
C ASP A 61 11.61 4.15 17.69
N PRO A 62 11.92 5.40 17.97
CA PRO A 62 12.99 6.08 17.28
C PRO A 62 14.31 5.31 17.33
N THR A 63 15.11 5.47 16.31
CA THR A 63 16.43 4.83 16.17
C THR A 63 17.49 5.92 15.99
N PRO A 64 18.79 5.57 16.09
CA PRO A 64 19.84 6.59 15.95
C PRO A 64 19.82 7.34 14.63
N ASP A 65 19.30 6.74 13.56
CA ASP A 65 19.21 7.35 12.23
C ASP A 65 17.89 8.08 11.98
N LYS A 66 16.94 8.01 12.92
CA LYS A 66 15.70 8.78 12.93
C LYS A 66 15.29 9.05 14.38
N PRO A 67 16.07 9.89 15.07
CA PRO A 67 16.04 9.95 16.54
C PRO A 67 14.74 10.46 17.15
N THR A 68 13.87 11.08 16.38
CA THR A 68 12.60 11.58 16.87
C THR A 68 11.39 10.93 16.21
N VAL A 69 11.62 10.00 15.28
CA VAL A 69 10.54 9.43 14.46
C VAL A 69 10.18 8.04 14.94
N ARG A 70 8.92 7.87 15.28
CA ARG A 70 8.34 6.59 15.64
C ARG A 70 7.56 6.04 14.45
N PHE A 71 7.70 4.76 14.16
CA PHE A 71 6.88 4.08 13.16
C PHE A 71 5.68 3.46 13.87
N ALA A 72 4.49 3.74 13.35
CA ALA A 72 3.25 3.17 13.87
C ALA A 72 2.22 3.08 12.74
N PRO A 73 1.29 2.10 12.81
CA PRO A 73 0.17 2.07 11.88
C PRO A 73 -0.71 3.32 12.03
N PRO A 74 -1.64 3.57 11.08
CA PRO A 74 -2.51 4.74 11.15
C PRO A 74 -3.23 4.84 12.50
N GLY A 75 -3.10 5.97 13.16
CA GLY A 75 -3.78 6.20 14.43
C GLY A 75 -5.23 6.61 14.22
N ASP A 76 -5.50 7.38 13.17
CA ASP A 76 -6.83 7.79 12.75
C ASP A 76 -6.97 7.47 11.27
N PRO A 77 -7.65 6.37 10.92
CA PRO A 77 -7.75 5.94 9.52
C PRO A 77 -8.57 6.90 8.64
N ASP A 78 -9.32 7.80 9.24
CA ASP A 78 -10.09 8.80 8.50
C ASP A 78 -9.28 10.07 8.22
N ARG A 79 -8.06 10.14 8.75
CA ARG A 79 -7.18 11.28 8.54
C ARG A 79 -5.95 10.83 7.77
N VAL A 80 -5.99 11.00 6.45
CA VAL A 80 -5.02 10.42 5.53
C VAL A 80 -4.15 11.52 4.94
N ASP A 81 -2.83 11.36 5.06
CA ASP A 81 -1.88 12.27 4.43
C ASP A 81 -1.19 11.66 3.20
N HIS A 82 -1.30 10.35 3.02
CA HIS A 82 -0.83 9.67 1.81
C HIS A 82 -1.61 8.36 1.65
N GLN A 83 -1.62 7.84 0.42
CA GLN A 83 -2.34 6.61 0.11
C GLN A 83 -1.66 5.88 -1.04
N LEU A 84 -2.05 4.64 -1.26
CA LEU A 84 -1.66 3.88 -2.43
C LEU A 84 -2.78 3.95 -3.46
N THR A 85 -2.49 4.54 -4.62
CA THR A 85 -3.44 4.65 -5.72
C THR A 85 -2.99 3.75 -6.86
N MET A 86 -3.90 2.91 -7.33
CA MET A 86 -3.68 2.04 -8.47
C MET A 86 -4.54 2.50 -9.63
N ARG A 87 -3.91 2.86 -10.74
CA ARG A 87 -4.64 3.15 -11.99
C ARG A 87 -5.01 1.83 -12.64
N VAL A 88 -6.28 1.68 -12.96
CA VAL A 88 -6.81 0.44 -13.53
C VAL A 88 -7.55 0.76 -14.83
N PRO A 89 -7.58 -0.18 -15.79
CA PRO A 89 -8.30 0.06 -17.04
C PRO A 89 -9.83 0.06 -16.87
N ASP A 90 -10.35 -0.63 -15.87
CA ASP A 90 -11.80 -0.73 -15.63
C ASP A 90 -12.04 -0.78 -14.12
N CYS A 91 -12.44 0.35 -13.56
CA CYS A 91 -12.60 0.48 -12.11
C CYS A 91 -13.72 -0.40 -11.57
N ARG A 92 -14.83 -0.49 -12.30
CA ARG A 92 -15.97 -1.29 -11.84
C ARG A 92 -15.64 -2.78 -11.83
N ALA A 93 -14.92 -3.25 -12.85
CA ALA A 93 -14.45 -4.63 -12.91
C ALA A 93 -13.45 -4.93 -11.80
N ALA A 94 -12.49 -4.02 -11.58
CA ALA A 94 -11.51 -4.16 -10.50
C ALA A 94 -12.21 -4.19 -9.14
N TYR A 95 -13.18 -3.32 -8.92
CA TYR A 95 -13.97 -3.30 -7.70
C TYR A 95 -14.62 -4.66 -7.42
N GLU A 96 -15.29 -5.24 -8.41
CA GLU A 96 -15.94 -6.53 -8.23
C GLU A 96 -14.94 -7.64 -7.93
N THR A 97 -13.79 -7.65 -8.62
CA THR A 97 -12.75 -8.63 -8.37
C THR A 97 -12.19 -8.51 -6.96
N LEU A 98 -11.79 -7.31 -6.55
CA LEU A 98 -11.20 -7.10 -5.23
C LEU A 98 -12.20 -7.36 -4.12
N ARG A 99 -13.45 -6.95 -4.31
CA ARG A 99 -14.51 -7.22 -3.34
C ARG A 99 -14.74 -8.72 -3.16
N SER A 100 -14.71 -9.47 -4.25
CA SER A 100 -14.87 -10.92 -4.18
C SER A 100 -13.73 -11.61 -3.44
N ARG A 101 -12.58 -10.97 -3.37
CA ARG A 101 -11.41 -11.45 -2.63
C ARG A 101 -11.37 -10.95 -1.18
N GLY A 102 -12.39 -10.21 -0.75
CA GLY A 102 -12.51 -9.76 0.62
C GLY A 102 -12.13 -8.31 0.89
N ALA A 103 -11.80 -7.52 -0.13
CA ALA A 103 -11.52 -6.10 0.06
C ALA A 103 -12.81 -5.39 0.53
N ARG A 104 -12.64 -4.52 1.51
CA ARG A 104 -13.77 -3.77 2.09
C ARG A 104 -13.72 -2.34 1.59
N PHE A 105 -14.58 -2.03 0.63
CA PHE A 105 -14.65 -0.70 0.05
C PHE A 105 -15.51 0.24 0.90
N LEU A 106 -15.14 1.51 0.93
CA LEU A 106 -15.92 2.55 1.61
C LEU A 106 -17.25 2.76 0.90
N THR A 107 -17.24 2.77 -0.44
CA THR A 107 -18.42 2.84 -1.29
C THR A 107 -18.17 2.07 -2.57
N PRO A 108 -19.21 1.76 -3.34
CA PRO A 108 -19.01 1.34 -4.73
C PRO A 108 -18.32 2.45 -5.54
N PRO A 109 -17.81 2.15 -6.74
CA PRO A 109 -17.15 3.15 -7.58
C PRO A 109 -18.06 4.34 -7.86
N VAL A 110 -17.45 5.53 -7.84
CA VAL A 110 -18.13 6.80 -8.09
C VAL A 110 -17.51 7.46 -9.31
N ASP A 111 -18.33 7.89 -10.24
CA ASP A 111 -17.91 8.68 -11.40
C ASP A 111 -17.77 10.13 -10.97
N ARG A 112 -16.53 10.66 -11.06
CA ARG A 112 -16.21 12.02 -10.66
C ARG A 112 -16.04 12.97 -11.84
N GLY A 113 -16.37 12.51 -13.05
CA GLY A 113 -16.28 13.32 -14.26
C GLY A 113 -15.03 13.09 -15.08
N GLY A 114 -13.86 13.07 -14.46
CA GLY A 114 -12.60 12.77 -15.14
C GLY A 114 -12.00 11.46 -14.73
N GLU A 115 -12.59 10.82 -13.75
CA GLU A 115 -12.19 9.51 -13.28
C GLU A 115 -13.33 8.78 -12.60
N ILE A 116 -13.26 7.47 -12.61
CA ILE A 116 -14.13 6.60 -11.82
C ILE A 116 -13.24 5.99 -10.76
N ARG A 117 -13.62 6.11 -9.48
CA ARG A 117 -12.73 5.69 -8.41
C ARG A 117 -13.47 5.04 -7.26
N ALA A 118 -12.75 4.23 -6.50
CA ALA A 118 -13.26 3.61 -5.29
C ALA A 118 -12.12 3.44 -4.30
N PHE A 119 -12.43 3.55 -3.02
CA PHE A 119 -11.46 3.48 -1.94
C PHE A 119 -11.74 2.27 -1.05
N PHE A 120 -10.69 1.65 -0.57
CA PHE A 120 -10.79 0.53 0.38
C PHE A 120 -9.62 0.60 1.34
N ARG A 121 -9.64 -0.26 2.36
CA ARG A 121 -8.62 -0.25 3.40
C ARG A 121 -7.91 -1.58 3.48
N ASP A 122 -6.64 -1.51 3.89
CA ASP A 122 -5.92 -2.70 4.27
C ASP A 122 -6.22 -3.07 5.73
N PRO A 123 -5.66 -4.18 6.27
CA PRO A 123 -5.99 -4.61 7.64
C PRO A 123 -5.66 -3.60 8.73
N ASP A 124 -4.71 -2.70 8.50
CA ASP A 124 -4.31 -1.69 9.48
C ASP A 124 -5.03 -0.35 9.29
N GLY A 125 -5.86 -0.23 8.27
CA GLY A 125 -6.56 1.00 7.99
C GLY A 125 -5.86 1.92 7.01
N HIS A 126 -4.76 1.49 6.40
CA HIS A 126 -4.16 2.25 5.30
C HIS A 126 -5.17 2.36 4.16
N LEU A 127 -5.28 3.56 3.60
CA LEU A 127 -6.23 3.81 2.52
C LEU A 127 -5.62 3.45 1.17
N LEU A 128 -6.38 2.70 0.38
CA LEU A 128 -6.03 2.34 -0.98
C LEU A 128 -7.12 2.81 -1.93
N GLU A 129 -6.73 3.11 -3.16
CA GLU A 129 -7.66 3.59 -4.18
C GLU A 129 -7.43 2.85 -5.48
N ILE A 130 -8.52 2.49 -6.16
CA ILE A 130 -8.48 2.14 -7.57
C ILE A 130 -9.13 3.26 -8.35
N SER A 131 -8.55 3.62 -9.48
CA SER A 131 -9.01 4.76 -10.27
C SER A 131 -8.82 4.49 -11.76
N GLU A 132 -9.87 4.75 -12.52
CA GLU A 132 -9.87 4.67 -13.98
C GLU A 132 -10.00 6.09 -14.51
N LEU A 133 -9.04 6.50 -15.35
CA LEU A 133 -9.14 7.81 -16.03
C LEU A 133 -10.10 7.71 -17.21
N THR A 134 -11.00 8.66 -17.33
CA THR A 134 -12.03 8.66 -18.38
C THR A 134 -11.86 9.82 -19.36
#